data_5b3067b4eb2e9bb9032e178e48226681
#
_entry.id   5b3067b4eb2e9bb9032e178e48226681
#
_cell.length_a   1.000
_cell.length_b   1.000
_cell.length_c   1.000
_cell.angle_alpha   90.00
_cell.angle_beta   90.00
_cell.angle_gamma   90.00
#
_symmetry.space_group_name_H-M   'P 1'
#
loop_
_entity.id
_entity.type
_entity.pdbx_description
1 polymer ?
#
loop_
_entity_poly.entity_id
_entity_poly.type
_entity_poly.pdbx_seq_one_letter_code
_entity_poly.pdbx_strand_id
1 'polypeptide(L)'
;GTAVGYSALFMSEYMPENCHITTIEKYEKRIPIAKQNFKTTGREDKITLLEGDAAEILAELSQPFDFIFMDAAKGQYMHFLPDVLRLLAPGGLLVSDNVLQEGNIIESRYAVCRRDRTIHARMREYLYTLTHHDELETVVLPVGDGATLSVKLPEKEQNAQP
;
A
#
# COMPACT_ATOMS: atom_id res chain seq x y z
N GLY A 1 -3.77 -6.33 -3.09
CA GLY A 1 -3.63 -7.34 -4.18
C GLY A 1 -4.09 -6.81 -5.53
N THR A 2 -3.62 -7.44 -6.60
CA THR A 2 -3.98 -7.04 -7.98
C THR A 2 -5.47 -7.25 -8.27
N ALA A 3 -6.07 -8.24 -7.67
CA ALA A 3 -7.42 -8.73 -7.99
C ALA A 3 -7.56 -9.01 -9.50
N VAL A 4 -8.49 -8.35 -10.18
CA VAL A 4 -8.66 -8.46 -11.64
C VAL A 4 -7.86 -7.41 -12.44
N GLY A 5 -7.03 -6.62 -11.77
CA GLY A 5 -6.17 -5.61 -12.38
C GLY A 5 -6.76 -4.21 -12.52
N TYR A 6 -7.94 -3.94 -11.98
CA TYR A 6 -8.63 -2.66 -12.18
C TYR A 6 -7.80 -1.45 -11.71
N SER A 7 -7.34 -1.46 -10.46
CA SER A 7 -6.57 -0.33 -9.91
C SER A 7 -5.25 -0.10 -10.65
N ALA A 8 -4.54 -1.19 -11.01
CA ALA A 8 -3.31 -1.10 -11.77
C ALA A 8 -3.56 -0.51 -13.17
N LEU A 9 -4.61 -0.94 -13.87
CA LEU A 9 -5.00 -0.40 -15.17
C LEU A 9 -5.39 1.08 -15.07
N PHE A 10 -6.21 1.43 -14.08
CA PHE A 10 -6.63 2.81 -13.88
C PHE A 10 -5.43 3.73 -13.61
N MET A 11 -4.51 3.33 -12.71
CA MET A 11 -3.29 4.09 -12.46
C MET A 11 -2.41 4.20 -13.72
N SER A 12 -2.34 3.14 -14.53
CA SER A 12 -1.53 3.13 -15.74
C SER A 12 -1.98 4.12 -16.83
N GLU A 13 -3.23 4.58 -16.78
CA GLU A 13 -3.75 5.60 -17.69
C GLU A 13 -3.20 7.00 -17.42
N TYR A 14 -2.93 7.28 -16.14
CA TYR A 14 -2.54 8.62 -15.68
C TYR A 14 -1.07 8.75 -15.32
N MET A 15 -0.32 7.64 -15.30
CA MET A 15 1.12 7.67 -15.01
C MET A 15 1.93 8.21 -16.21
N PRO A 16 3.07 8.85 -15.97
CA PRO A 16 4.01 9.22 -17.02
C PRO A 16 4.46 8.03 -17.86
N GLU A 17 4.85 8.26 -19.12
CA GLU A 17 5.22 7.18 -20.06
C GLU A 17 6.44 6.37 -19.61
N ASN A 18 7.37 6.99 -18.88
CA ASN A 18 8.58 6.35 -18.35
C ASN A 18 8.35 5.60 -17.02
N CYS A 19 7.12 5.56 -16.52
CA CYS A 19 6.77 4.84 -15.30
C CYS A 19 6.37 3.39 -15.59
N HIS A 20 6.50 2.56 -14.56
CA HIS A 20 6.13 1.15 -14.58
C HIS A 20 5.44 0.76 -13.29
N ILE A 21 4.43 -0.11 -13.37
CA ILE A 21 3.69 -0.62 -12.21
C ILE A 21 4.13 -2.05 -11.93
N THR A 22 4.51 -2.33 -10.68
CA THR A 22 4.65 -3.69 -10.16
C THR A 22 3.50 -3.98 -9.22
N THR A 23 2.77 -5.05 -9.44
CA THR A 23 1.60 -5.44 -8.64
C THR A 23 1.67 -6.91 -8.24
N ILE A 24 1.07 -7.28 -7.12
CA ILE A 24 1.20 -8.62 -6.52
C ILE A 24 -0.18 -9.25 -6.37
N GLU A 25 -0.32 -10.53 -6.76
CA GLU A 25 -1.51 -11.32 -6.54
C GLU A 25 -1.15 -12.78 -6.22
N LYS A 26 -1.76 -13.33 -5.17
CA LYS A 26 -1.55 -14.73 -4.78
C LYS A 26 -2.69 -15.65 -5.17
N TYR A 27 -3.87 -15.10 -5.46
CA TYR A 27 -5.03 -15.93 -5.75
C TYR A 27 -5.03 -16.40 -7.19
N GLU A 28 -4.66 -17.66 -7.40
CA GLU A 28 -4.47 -18.29 -8.70
C GLU A 28 -5.62 -18.07 -9.69
N LYS A 29 -6.87 -17.98 -9.22
CA LYS A 29 -8.02 -17.77 -10.11
C LYS A 29 -8.12 -16.34 -10.65
N ARG A 30 -7.52 -15.35 -9.97
CA ARG A 30 -7.53 -13.94 -10.40
C ARG A 30 -6.38 -13.60 -11.32
N ILE A 31 -5.25 -14.26 -11.16
CA ILE A 31 -4.04 -14.05 -11.95
C ILE A 31 -4.28 -14.08 -13.45
N PRO A 32 -4.89 -15.14 -14.03
CA PRO A 32 -5.14 -15.19 -15.48
C PRO A 32 -6.11 -14.11 -15.95
N ILE A 33 -7.08 -13.72 -15.11
CA ILE A 33 -8.03 -12.64 -15.43
C ILE A 33 -7.30 -11.30 -15.50
N ALA A 34 -6.45 -10.99 -14.51
CA ALA A 34 -5.67 -9.76 -14.50
C ALA A 34 -4.74 -9.68 -15.72
N LYS A 35 -4.00 -10.75 -16.01
CA LYS A 35 -3.13 -10.83 -17.21
C LYS A 35 -3.90 -10.61 -18.50
N GLN A 36 -5.07 -11.24 -18.63
CA GLN A 36 -5.92 -11.05 -19.82
C GLN A 36 -6.40 -9.59 -19.92
N ASN A 37 -6.76 -8.95 -18.82
CA ASN A 37 -7.19 -7.56 -18.82
C ASN A 37 -6.03 -6.62 -19.21
N PHE A 38 -4.81 -6.85 -18.71
CA PHE A 38 -3.62 -6.07 -19.12
C PHE A 38 -3.34 -6.20 -20.61
N LYS A 39 -3.43 -7.42 -21.15
CA LYS A 39 -3.25 -7.67 -22.56
C LYS A 39 -4.34 -7.01 -23.42
N THR A 40 -5.61 -7.17 -23.03
CA THR A 40 -6.74 -6.61 -23.79
C THR A 40 -6.70 -5.08 -23.86
N THR A 41 -6.16 -4.43 -22.83
CA THR A 41 -6.00 -2.97 -22.76
C THR A 41 -4.68 -2.47 -23.34
N GLY A 42 -3.80 -3.36 -23.80
CA GLY A 42 -2.48 -3.00 -24.33
C GLY A 42 -1.54 -2.39 -23.26
N ARG A 43 -1.67 -2.82 -22.01
CA ARG A 43 -0.86 -2.30 -20.86
C ARG A 43 0.10 -3.34 -20.30
N GLU A 44 0.26 -4.49 -20.96
CA GLU A 44 1.14 -5.57 -20.50
C GLU A 44 2.62 -5.15 -20.39
N ASP A 45 3.06 -4.20 -21.23
CA ASP A 45 4.42 -3.66 -21.17
C ASP A 45 4.65 -2.67 -20.02
N LYS A 46 3.55 -2.15 -19.44
CA LYS A 46 3.58 -1.14 -18.37
C LYS A 46 3.32 -1.72 -16.98
N ILE A 47 2.85 -2.96 -16.90
CA ILE A 47 2.43 -3.58 -15.65
C ILE A 47 3.07 -4.96 -15.52
N THR A 48 3.91 -5.14 -14.49
CA THR A 48 4.43 -6.45 -14.09
C THR A 48 3.58 -7.03 -12.96
N LEU A 49 3.00 -8.20 -13.20
CA LEU A 49 2.30 -8.97 -12.17
C LEU A 49 3.23 -10.01 -11.56
N LEU A 50 3.52 -9.87 -10.27
CA LEU A 50 4.23 -10.85 -9.48
C LEU A 50 3.21 -11.81 -8.82
N GLU A 51 3.41 -13.10 -9.02
CA GLU A 51 2.49 -14.14 -8.56
C GLU A 51 3.01 -14.77 -7.27
N GLY A 52 2.28 -14.61 -6.18
CA GLY A 52 2.67 -15.19 -4.90
C GLY A 52 2.20 -14.39 -3.69
N ASP A 53 2.65 -14.81 -2.52
CA ASP A 53 2.34 -14.11 -1.27
C ASP A 53 3.10 -12.80 -1.17
N ALA A 54 2.37 -11.72 -0.83
CA ALA A 54 2.95 -10.40 -0.76
C ALA A 54 4.04 -10.27 0.31
N ALA A 55 3.95 -11.02 1.42
CA ALA A 55 5.00 -10.99 2.45
C ALA A 55 6.34 -11.54 1.93
N GLU A 56 6.29 -12.63 1.17
CA GLU A 56 7.48 -13.24 0.58
C GLU A 56 8.06 -12.35 -0.51
N ILE A 57 7.22 -11.89 -1.43
CA ILE A 57 7.64 -11.05 -2.55
C ILE A 57 8.22 -9.71 -2.08
N LEU A 58 7.56 -9.04 -1.13
CA LEU A 58 8.05 -7.76 -0.61
C LEU A 58 9.44 -7.91 0.02
N ALA A 59 9.70 -8.99 0.75
CA ALA A 59 10.99 -9.25 1.37
C ALA A 59 12.13 -9.46 0.34
N GLU A 60 11.81 -10.01 -0.84
CA GLU A 60 12.78 -10.26 -1.92
C GLU A 60 13.03 -9.04 -2.82
N LEU A 61 12.09 -8.11 -2.92
CA LEU A 61 12.26 -6.89 -3.70
C LEU A 61 13.36 -6.02 -3.10
N SER A 62 14.20 -5.44 -3.97
CA SER A 62 15.33 -4.60 -3.56
C SER A 62 15.34 -3.21 -4.20
N GLN A 63 14.61 -3.02 -5.31
CA GLN A 63 14.56 -1.73 -5.98
C GLN A 63 13.55 -0.79 -5.31
N PRO A 64 13.85 0.51 -5.18
CA PRO A 64 12.95 1.47 -4.59
C PRO A 64 11.78 1.80 -5.52
N PHE A 65 10.67 2.26 -4.91
CA PHE A 65 9.49 2.75 -5.59
C PHE A 65 9.17 4.18 -5.15
N ASP A 66 8.85 5.04 -6.11
CA ASP A 66 8.44 6.43 -5.83
C ASP A 66 6.99 6.51 -5.31
N PHE A 67 6.19 5.49 -5.61
CA PHE A 67 4.80 5.40 -5.21
C PHE A 67 4.45 3.97 -4.83
N ILE A 68 3.84 3.80 -3.66
CA ILE A 68 3.30 2.50 -3.20
C ILE A 68 1.82 2.68 -2.84
N PHE A 69 0.96 1.89 -3.48
CA PHE A 69 -0.46 1.80 -3.15
C PHE A 69 -0.73 0.51 -2.39
N MET A 70 -1.09 0.62 -1.12
CA MET A 70 -1.39 -0.52 -0.27
C MET A 70 -2.90 -0.69 -0.10
N ASP A 71 -3.46 -1.64 -0.84
CA ASP A 71 -4.82 -2.14 -0.73
C ASP A 71 -4.79 -3.67 -0.64
N ALA A 72 -4.63 -4.17 0.57
CA ALA A 72 -4.49 -5.58 0.89
C ALA A 72 -5.40 -5.96 2.05
N ALA A 73 -5.28 -7.19 2.55
CA ALA A 73 -5.98 -7.59 3.75
C ALA A 73 -5.54 -6.75 4.96
N LYS A 74 -6.46 -6.03 5.58
CA LYS A 74 -6.18 -5.02 6.63
C LYS A 74 -5.36 -5.58 7.80
N GLY A 75 -5.56 -6.86 8.13
CA GLY A 75 -4.76 -7.54 9.15
C GLY A 75 -3.28 -7.69 8.82
N GLN A 76 -2.86 -7.45 7.59
CA GLN A 76 -1.47 -7.60 7.12
C GLN A 76 -0.71 -6.27 7.01
N TYR A 77 -1.38 -5.12 7.11
CA TYR A 77 -0.75 -3.81 6.91
C TYR A 77 0.48 -3.59 7.80
N MET A 78 0.38 -3.89 9.10
CA MET A 78 1.52 -3.82 10.01
C MET A 78 2.64 -4.80 9.66
N HIS A 79 2.30 -5.96 9.11
CA HIS A 79 3.29 -6.96 8.71
C HIS A 79 4.06 -6.52 7.45
N PHE A 80 3.38 -5.86 6.50
CA PHE A 80 4.02 -5.37 5.27
C PHE A 80 4.78 -4.05 5.48
N LEU A 81 4.45 -3.28 6.51
CA LEU A 81 4.96 -1.93 6.68
C LEU A 81 6.50 -1.83 6.70
N PRO A 82 7.26 -2.71 7.38
CA PRO A 82 8.73 -2.63 7.36
C PRO A 82 9.32 -2.73 5.95
N ASP A 83 8.84 -3.69 5.15
CA ASP A 83 9.30 -3.85 3.76
C ASP A 83 8.82 -2.72 2.86
N VAL A 84 7.59 -2.25 3.06
CA VAL A 84 7.04 -1.10 2.34
C VAL A 84 7.90 0.15 2.59
N LEU A 85 8.28 0.43 3.83
CA LEU A 85 9.13 1.56 4.16
C LEU A 85 10.55 1.41 3.60
N ARG A 86 11.10 0.20 3.61
CA ARG A 86 12.40 -0.09 3.00
C ARG A 86 12.36 0.15 1.48
N LEU A 87 11.29 -0.25 0.82
CA LEU A 87 11.11 -0.12 -0.62
C LEU A 87 10.65 1.28 -1.05
N LEU A 88 10.12 2.10 -0.17
CA LEU A 88 9.69 3.46 -0.49
C LEU A 88 10.92 4.37 -0.61
N ALA A 89 11.09 5.00 -1.77
CA ALA A 89 12.16 5.96 -2.01
C ALA A 89 12.03 7.20 -1.11
N PRO A 90 13.14 7.87 -0.74
CA PRO A 90 13.07 9.19 -0.12
C PRO A 90 12.26 10.17 -0.99
N GLY A 91 11.31 10.89 -0.42
CA GLY A 91 10.33 11.71 -1.15
C GLY A 91 9.19 10.91 -1.80
N GLY A 92 9.22 9.59 -1.74
CA GLY A 92 8.17 8.71 -2.26
C GLY A 92 6.88 8.78 -1.43
N LEU A 93 5.76 8.41 -2.05
CA LEU A 93 4.43 8.46 -1.48
C LEU A 93 3.86 7.06 -1.25
N LEU A 94 3.53 6.74 0.00
CA LEU A 94 2.71 5.59 0.38
C LEU A 94 1.26 6.03 0.53
N VAL A 95 0.37 5.39 -0.21
CA VAL A 95 -1.09 5.52 -0.06
C VAL A 95 -1.64 4.21 0.50
N SER A 96 -2.38 4.29 1.61
CA SER A 96 -3.04 3.12 2.19
C SER A 96 -4.56 3.32 2.19
N ASP A 97 -5.28 2.38 1.60
CA ASP A 97 -6.71 2.47 1.39
C ASP A 97 -7.53 1.80 2.51
N ASN A 98 -8.78 2.22 2.66
CA ASN A 98 -9.79 1.72 3.60
C ASN A 98 -9.30 1.69 5.07
N VAL A 99 -8.65 2.74 5.52
CA VAL A 99 -8.05 2.81 6.87
C VAL A 99 -9.04 3.16 7.96
N LEU A 100 -10.20 3.74 7.64
CA LEU A 100 -11.22 4.16 8.61
C LEU A 100 -12.29 3.11 8.90
N GLN A 101 -12.38 2.05 8.09
CA GLN A 101 -13.28 0.91 8.32
C GLN A 101 -14.74 1.32 8.57
N GLU A 102 -15.36 2.01 7.62
CA GLU A 102 -16.73 2.52 7.73
C GLU A 102 -16.92 3.42 8.99
N GLY A 103 -15.88 4.10 9.44
CA GLY A 103 -15.88 4.93 10.62
C GLY A 103 -15.67 4.17 11.95
N ASN A 104 -15.63 2.85 11.94
CA ASN A 104 -15.43 2.05 13.15
C ASN A 104 -14.12 2.35 13.89
N ILE A 105 -13.11 2.89 13.17
CA ILE A 105 -11.79 3.18 13.73
C ILE A 105 -11.84 4.21 14.88
N ILE A 106 -12.80 5.13 14.88
CA ILE A 106 -12.97 6.14 15.91
C ILE A 106 -13.74 5.63 17.12
N GLU A 107 -14.48 4.53 16.94
CA GLU A 107 -15.26 3.93 18.01
C GLU A 107 -14.40 3.25 19.07
N SER A 108 -14.95 3.10 20.27
CA SER A 108 -14.27 2.30 21.29
C SER A 108 -14.27 0.81 20.88
N ARG A 109 -13.24 0.08 21.30
CA ARG A 109 -13.15 -1.37 21.06
C ARG A 109 -14.40 -2.14 21.48
N TYR A 110 -15.12 -1.65 22.48
CA TYR A 110 -16.30 -2.31 23.01
C TYR A 110 -17.58 -2.05 22.18
N ALA A 111 -17.61 -0.95 21.43
CA ALA A 111 -18.68 -0.63 20.50
C ALA A 111 -18.58 -1.44 19.20
N VAL A 112 -17.35 -1.82 18.82
CA VAL A 112 -17.10 -2.62 17.61
C VAL A 112 -17.52 -4.08 17.80
N CYS A 113 -18.11 -4.68 16.76
CA CYS A 113 -18.51 -6.08 16.74
C CYS A 113 -17.32 -6.99 17.12
N ARG A 114 -17.56 -8.02 17.93
CA ARG A 114 -16.51 -8.90 18.47
C ARG A 114 -15.58 -9.49 17.39
N ARG A 115 -16.13 -9.88 16.24
CA ARG A 115 -15.37 -10.45 15.11
C ARG A 115 -14.38 -9.46 14.52
N ASP A 116 -14.68 -8.15 14.56
CA ASP A 116 -13.92 -7.11 13.90
C ASP A 116 -12.90 -6.44 14.83
N ARG A 117 -12.92 -6.76 16.13
CA ARG A 117 -12.06 -6.14 17.15
C ARG A 117 -10.57 -6.30 16.90
N THR A 118 -10.17 -7.43 16.30
CA THR A 118 -8.76 -7.67 16.00
C THR A 118 -8.29 -6.76 14.86
N ILE A 119 -9.10 -6.64 13.80
CA ILE A 119 -8.78 -5.76 12.67
C ILE A 119 -8.81 -4.29 13.11
N HIS A 120 -9.82 -3.90 13.89
CA HIS A 120 -9.93 -2.57 14.49
C HIS A 120 -8.67 -2.20 15.30
N ALA A 121 -8.19 -3.10 16.18
CA ALA A 121 -6.98 -2.85 16.96
C ALA A 121 -5.74 -2.69 16.08
N ARG A 122 -5.55 -3.57 15.08
CA ARG A 122 -4.43 -3.52 14.14
C ARG A 122 -4.43 -2.26 13.28
N MET A 123 -5.60 -1.82 12.81
CA MET A 123 -5.70 -0.60 12.03
C MET A 123 -5.44 0.65 12.86
N ARG A 124 -5.85 0.70 14.11
CA ARG A 124 -5.49 1.78 15.04
C ARG A 124 -3.99 1.84 15.28
N GLU A 125 -3.36 0.68 15.50
CA GLU A 125 -1.91 0.56 15.63
C GLU A 125 -1.21 1.03 14.35
N TYR A 126 -1.68 0.62 13.18
CA TYR A 126 -1.15 1.05 11.89
C TYR A 126 -1.22 2.57 11.70
N LEU A 127 -2.39 3.17 11.93
CA LEU A 127 -2.55 4.63 11.84
C LEU A 127 -1.66 5.37 12.85
N TYR A 128 -1.58 4.87 14.08
CA TYR A 128 -0.68 5.44 15.08
C TYR A 128 0.76 5.37 14.62
N THR A 129 1.22 4.22 14.13
CA THR A 129 2.57 4.03 13.63
C THR A 129 2.88 4.99 12.49
N LEU A 130 2.02 5.10 11.47
CA LEU A 130 2.26 6.00 10.35
C LEU A 130 2.33 7.48 10.77
N THR A 131 1.45 7.91 11.68
CA THR A 131 1.38 9.32 12.11
C THR A 131 2.44 9.71 13.13
N HIS A 132 3.20 8.74 13.69
CA HIS A 132 4.27 8.96 14.68
C HIS A 132 5.62 8.40 14.20
N HIS A 133 5.74 8.05 12.92
CA HIS A 133 6.99 7.54 12.36
C HIS A 133 7.93 8.68 12.01
N ASP A 134 9.16 8.64 12.49
CA ASP A 134 10.15 9.74 12.32
C ASP A 134 10.54 10.00 10.86
N GLU A 135 10.39 8.99 10.00
CA GLU A 135 10.72 9.09 8.57
C GLU A 135 9.51 9.42 7.68
N LEU A 136 8.31 9.59 8.24
CA LEU A 136 7.10 9.84 7.47
C LEU A 136 6.42 11.14 7.87
N GLU A 137 5.89 11.83 6.88
CA GLU A 137 4.87 12.85 7.09
C GLU A 137 3.54 12.30 6.57
N THR A 138 2.59 12.11 7.49
CA THR A 138 1.34 11.38 7.21
C THR A 138 0.11 12.24 7.46
N VAL A 139 -0.82 12.22 6.50
CA VAL A 139 -2.17 12.78 6.66
C VAL A 139 -3.22 11.68 6.46
N VAL A 140 -4.28 11.74 7.25
CA VAL A 140 -5.45 10.87 7.09
C VAL A 140 -6.55 11.64 6.36
N LEU A 141 -6.99 11.11 5.23
CA LEU A 141 -8.06 11.69 4.41
C LEU A 141 -9.36 10.91 4.62
N PRO A 142 -10.43 11.56 5.07
CA PRO A 142 -11.74 10.91 5.24
C PRO A 142 -12.53 10.89 3.91
N VAL A 143 -11.92 10.32 2.87
CA VAL A 143 -12.54 10.13 1.55
C VAL A 143 -12.89 8.65 1.41
N GLY A 144 -14.12 8.33 1.02
CA GLY A 144 -14.60 6.96 0.98
C GLY A 144 -14.49 6.29 2.36
N ASP A 145 -13.85 5.12 2.41
CA ASP A 145 -13.54 4.40 3.66
C ASP A 145 -12.18 4.82 4.28
N GLY A 146 -11.74 6.02 3.96
CA GLY A 146 -10.53 6.64 4.46
C GLY A 146 -9.25 6.15 3.80
N ALA A 147 -8.36 7.10 3.53
CA ALA A 147 -7.03 6.82 3.02
C ALA A 147 -5.96 7.54 3.85
N THR A 148 -4.75 6.99 3.92
CA THR A 148 -3.58 7.74 4.38
C THR A 148 -2.70 8.11 3.20
N LEU A 149 -2.13 9.30 3.25
CA LEU A 149 -1.02 9.73 2.40
C LEU A 149 0.19 9.91 3.32
N SER A 150 1.25 9.13 3.08
CA SER A 150 2.48 9.19 3.86
C SER A 150 3.65 9.45 2.93
N VAL A 151 4.31 10.58 3.06
CA VAL A 151 5.52 10.92 2.30
C VAL A 151 6.74 10.51 3.12
N LYS A 152 7.66 9.77 2.51
CA LYS A 152 8.93 9.44 3.14
C LYS A 152 9.84 10.65 3.13
N LEU A 153 10.25 11.10 4.30
CA LEU A 153 11.17 12.21 4.45
C LEU A 153 12.55 11.86 3.89
N PRO A 154 13.28 12.83 3.33
CA PRO A 154 14.67 12.62 2.95
C PRO A 154 15.50 12.29 4.20
N GLU A 155 16.55 11.48 4.02
CA GLU A 155 17.50 11.23 5.09
C GLU A 155 18.02 12.59 5.62
N LYS A 156 17.93 12.79 6.94
CA LYS A 156 18.55 13.97 7.55
C LYS A 156 20.05 13.89 7.28
N GLU A 157 20.58 14.85 6.54
CA GLU A 157 22.03 15.02 6.43
C GLU A 157 22.57 15.02 7.87
N GLN A 158 23.35 14.01 8.21
CA GLN A 158 24.11 14.03 9.46
C GLN A 158 25.04 15.25 9.32
N ASN A 159 24.64 16.35 9.98
CA ASN A 159 25.48 17.53 10.06
C ASN A 159 26.86 17.07 10.55
N ALA A 160 27.81 17.03 9.62
CA ALA A 160 29.21 17.00 9.94
C ALA A 160 29.44 18.24 10.81
N GLN A 161 29.52 18.04 12.11
CA GLN A 161 29.97 19.09 13.02
C GLN A 161 31.41 19.43 12.62
N PRO A 162 31.73 20.73 12.53
CA PRO A 162 33.06 21.18 12.22
C PRO A 162 34.09 20.82 13.31
#